data_58cba4d24c81c07e18a51ac1464ffca4
#
_entry.id   58cba4d24c81c07e18a51ac1464ffca4
#
_cell.length_a   1.000
_cell.length_b   1.000
_cell.length_c   1.000
_cell.angle_alpha   90.00
_cell.angle_beta   90.00
_cell.angle_gamma   90.00
#
_symmetry.space_group_name_H-M   'P 1'
#
loop_
_entity.id
_entity.type
_entity.pdbx_description
1 polymer ?
#
loop_
_entity_poly.entity_id
_entity_poly.type
_entity_poly.pdbx_seq_one_letter_code
_entity_poly.pdbx_strand_id
1 'polypeptide(L)'
;LGLYEKSMPSTLTWVEKLTIAKKSGFDYLEISIDESDAKLARLDQPTDEIKEAIQKTGVPISSMCLSGHRKYPLGSHDKEIQKKSLEIMKKAIDFAADLGVRIIQLAGYDVYYEDGDLYTNHDFETNLKKCVEMAAEKGVVLGFETMETPFMDTVEKAMRYVNLVSSPYLGVY
;
A
#
# COMPACT_ATOMS: atom_id res chain seq x y z
N LEU A 1 7.18 -17.41 -1.71
CA LEU A 1 8.12 -16.32 -1.98
C LEU A 1 7.50 -15.34 -2.96
N GLY A 2 7.47 -14.02 -2.61
CA GLY A 2 6.90 -12.97 -3.44
C GLY A 2 7.93 -12.27 -4.32
N LEU A 3 7.53 -11.87 -5.53
CA LEU A 3 8.31 -11.00 -6.40
C LEU A 3 7.72 -9.60 -6.40
N TYR A 4 8.55 -8.60 -6.12
CA TYR A 4 8.11 -7.21 -6.18
C TYR A 4 8.03 -6.70 -7.63
N GLU A 5 6.90 -6.10 -8.02
CA GLU A 5 6.66 -5.65 -9.39
C GLU A 5 7.78 -4.76 -9.95
N LYS A 6 8.36 -3.88 -9.12
CA LYS A 6 9.42 -2.95 -9.56
C LYS A 6 10.76 -3.63 -9.89
N SER A 7 10.95 -4.89 -9.56
CA SER A 7 12.13 -5.65 -9.99
C SER A 7 12.12 -6.00 -11.48
N MET A 8 11.02 -5.70 -12.18
CA MET A 8 10.82 -6.00 -13.59
C MET A 8 10.60 -4.70 -14.40
N PRO A 9 10.91 -4.70 -15.71
CA PRO A 9 10.64 -3.58 -16.60
C PRO A 9 9.16 -3.19 -16.59
N SER A 10 8.88 -1.88 -16.52
CA SER A 10 7.51 -1.33 -16.50
C SER A 10 6.75 -1.55 -17.82
N THR A 11 7.48 -1.81 -18.91
CA THR A 11 6.93 -2.04 -20.26
C THR A 11 6.30 -3.41 -20.47
N LEU A 12 6.53 -4.34 -19.54
CA LEU A 12 5.97 -5.69 -19.61
C LEU A 12 4.47 -5.68 -19.33
N THR A 13 3.73 -6.47 -20.10
CA THR A 13 2.32 -6.78 -19.84
C THR A 13 2.16 -7.60 -18.54
N TRP A 14 0.95 -7.64 -17.98
CA TRP A 14 0.69 -8.43 -16.77
C TRP A 14 0.94 -9.92 -16.98
N VAL A 15 0.61 -10.47 -18.15
CA VAL A 15 0.88 -11.87 -18.48
C VAL A 15 2.39 -12.15 -18.50
N GLU A 16 3.19 -11.25 -19.06
CA GLU A 16 4.65 -11.39 -19.08
C GLU A 16 5.24 -11.32 -17.66
N LYS A 17 4.83 -10.33 -16.85
CA LYS A 17 5.29 -10.20 -15.45
C LYS A 17 5.00 -11.45 -14.63
N LEU A 18 3.76 -11.94 -14.66
CA LEU A 18 3.37 -13.13 -13.91
C LEU A 18 4.02 -14.39 -14.47
N THR A 19 4.26 -14.47 -15.78
CA THR A 19 5.03 -15.58 -16.39
C THR A 19 6.48 -15.59 -15.93
N ILE A 20 7.12 -14.41 -15.83
CA ILE A 20 8.49 -14.28 -15.30
C ILE A 20 8.52 -14.71 -13.83
N ALA A 21 7.60 -14.23 -13.00
CA ALA A 21 7.49 -14.65 -11.61
C ALA A 21 7.42 -16.17 -11.47
N LYS A 22 6.53 -16.82 -12.24
CA LYS A 22 6.39 -18.28 -12.26
C LYS A 22 7.66 -18.99 -12.66
N LYS A 23 8.29 -18.58 -13.78
CA LYS A 23 9.52 -19.20 -14.30
C LYS A 23 10.71 -19.03 -13.35
N SER A 24 10.71 -17.95 -12.55
CA SER A 24 11.75 -17.67 -11.56
C SER A 24 11.48 -18.32 -10.20
N GLY A 25 10.41 -19.11 -10.05
CA GLY A 25 10.10 -19.85 -8.84
C GLY A 25 9.43 -19.03 -7.74
N PHE A 26 8.82 -17.90 -8.07
CA PHE A 26 8.03 -17.11 -7.12
C PHE A 26 6.60 -17.61 -7.06
N ASP A 27 6.02 -17.58 -5.85
CA ASP A 27 4.65 -18.07 -5.59
C ASP A 27 3.60 -17.00 -5.89
N TYR A 28 3.95 -15.73 -5.77
CA TYR A 28 3.06 -14.59 -5.99
C TYR A 28 3.83 -13.34 -6.41
N LEU A 29 3.08 -12.33 -6.86
CA LEU A 29 3.62 -11.00 -7.14
C LEU A 29 3.05 -9.98 -6.13
N GLU A 30 3.90 -9.05 -5.70
CA GLU A 30 3.50 -7.83 -4.98
C GLU A 30 3.37 -6.69 -5.97
N ILE A 31 2.16 -6.11 -6.07
CA ILE A 31 1.87 -4.99 -6.97
C ILE A 31 2.31 -3.67 -6.34
N SER A 32 2.84 -2.75 -7.15
CA SER A 32 3.34 -1.45 -6.70
C SER A 32 2.38 -0.32 -7.09
N ILE A 33 2.01 0.48 -6.10
CA ILE A 33 1.33 1.78 -6.27
C ILE A 33 2.22 2.84 -5.65
N ASP A 34 3.08 3.45 -6.47
CA ASP A 34 3.98 4.51 -6.03
C ASP A 34 3.43 5.92 -6.33
N GLU A 35 4.22 6.94 -6.02
CA GLU A 35 3.84 8.35 -6.14
C GLU A 35 3.77 8.89 -7.57
N SER A 36 4.15 8.09 -8.58
CA SER A 36 4.04 8.50 -9.98
C SER A 36 2.60 8.56 -10.44
N ASP A 37 2.28 9.53 -11.29
CA ASP A 37 0.91 9.70 -11.80
C ASP A 37 0.40 8.43 -12.51
N ALA A 38 1.27 7.72 -13.23
CA ALA A 38 0.92 6.47 -13.91
C ALA A 38 0.51 5.35 -12.92
N LYS A 39 1.22 5.23 -11.79
CA LYS A 39 0.90 4.23 -10.77
C LYS A 39 -0.33 4.61 -9.96
N LEU A 40 -0.52 5.88 -9.64
CA LEU A 40 -1.73 6.36 -8.98
C LEU A 40 -2.96 6.21 -9.89
N ALA A 41 -2.84 6.53 -11.19
CA ALA A 41 -3.93 6.36 -12.16
C ALA A 41 -4.34 4.89 -12.34
N ARG A 42 -3.47 3.92 -12.03
CA ARG A 42 -3.80 2.50 -12.04
C ARG A 42 -4.99 2.16 -11.13
N LEU A 43 -5.12 2.86 -10.01
CA LEU A 43 -6.21 2.65 -9.05
C LEU A 43 -7.61 2.97 -9.62
N ASP A 44 -7.66 3.72 -10.72
CA ASP A 44 -8.89 4.09 -11.42
C ASP A 44 -9.14 3.17 -12.65
N GLN A 45 -8.26 2.20 -12.95
CA GLN A 45 -8.40 1.32 -14.10
C GLN A 45 -9.15 0.03 -13.72
N PRO A 46 -9.89 -0.56 -14.67
CA PRO A 46 -10.46 -1.89 -14.51
C PRO A 46 -9.36 -2.93 -14.20
N THR A 47 -9.69 -3.90 -13.37
CA THR A 47 -8.75 -4.96 -12.97
C THR A 47 -8.80 -6.19 -13.87
N ASP A 48 -9.65 -6.20 -14.90
CA ASP A 48 -9.93 -7.36 -15.75
C ASP A 48 -8.67 -7.93 -16.41
N GLU A 49 -7.81 -7.05 -16.97
CA GLU A 49 -6.54 -7.48 -17.58
C GLU A 49 -5.63 -8.22 -16.59
N ILE A 50 -5.60 -7.74 -15.34
CA ILE A 50 -4.80 -8.37 -14.28
C ILE A 50 -5.42 -9.71 -13.88
N LYS A 51 -6.74 -9.77 -13.71
CA LYS A 51 -7.47 -11.00 -13.40
C LYS A 51 -7.29 -12.06 -14.48
N GLU A 52 -7.36 -11.67 -15.76
CA GLU A 52 -7.08 -12.58 -16.88
C GLU A 52 -5.64 -13.09 -16.86
N ALA A 53 -4.67 -12.24 -16.55
CA ALA A 53 -3.26 -12.63 -16.45
C ALA A 53 -3.04 -13.62 -15.29
N ILE A 54 -3.69 -13.42 -14.14
CA ILE A 54 -3.69 -14.35 -13.01
C ILE A 54 -4.26 -15.71 -13.45
N GLN A 55 -5.41 -15.71 -14.13
CA GLN A 55 -6.02 -16.96 -14.62
C GLN A 55 -5.14 -17.71 -15.62
N LYS A 56 -4.52 -17.01 -16.57
CA LYS A 56 -3.63 -17.60 -17.58
C LYS A 56 -2.36 -18.19 -17.00
N THR A 57 -1.80 -17.56 -15.99
CA THR A 57 -0.49 -17.95 -15.42
C THR A 57 -0.58 -18.84 -14.19
N GLY A 58 -1.68 -18.71 -13.45
CA GLY A 58 -1.88 -19.33 -12.13
C GLY A 58 -1.05 -18.67 -11.02
N VAL A 59 -0.44 -17.51 -11.26
CA VAL A 59 0.32 -16.75 -10.25
C VAL A 59 -0.57 -15.63 -9.70
N PRO A 60 -0.90 -15.62 -8.39
CA PRO A 60 -1.71 -14.58 -7.80
C PRO A 60 -0.91 -13.29 -7.55
N ILE A 61 -1.64 -12.18 -7.37
CA ILE A 61 -1.13 -10.98 -6.71
C ILE A 61 -1.63 -11.02 -5.27
N SER A 62 -0.74 -11.14 -4.29
CA SER A 62 -1.11 -11.40 -2.89
C SER A 62 -0.93 -10.22 -1.96
N SER A 63 -0.08 -9.25 -2.33
CA SER A 63 0.12 -8.02 -1.57
C SER A 63 0.28 -6.80 -2.49
N MET A 64 0.11 -5.63 -1.90
CA MET A 64 0.29 -4.33 -2.56
C MET A 64 1.23 -3.47 -1.74
N CYS A 65 2.27 -2.92 -2.36
CA CYS A 65 3.09 -1.86 -1.77
C CYS A 65 2.49 -0.50 -2.14
N LEU A 66 1.97 0.22 -1.16
CA LEU A 66 1.37 1.55 -1.34
C LEU A 66 2.36 2.64 -0.89
N SER A 67 3.30 3.00 -1.75
CA SER A 67 4.26 4.08 -1.49
C SER A 67 3.85 5.44 -2.09
N GLY A 68 2.65 5.55 -2.64
CA GLY A 68 2.07 6.81 -3.11
C GLY A 68 1.90 7.86 -2.01
N HIS A 69 1.78 7.40 -0.76
CA HIS A 69 1.72 8.26 0.43
C HIS A 69 3.03 9.01 0.72
N ARG A 70 4.13 8.72 0.01
CA ARG A 70 5.35 9.53 0.09
C ARG A 70 5.09 10.97 -0.37
N LYS A 71 4.38 11.12 -1.50
CA LYS A 71 3.98 12.42 -2.05
C LYS A 71 2.72 12.99 -1.36
N TYR A 72 1.84 12.12 -0.89
CA TYR A 72 0.57 12.47 -0.28
C TYR A 72 0.46 11.82 1.11
N PRO A 73 1.24 12.30 2.10
CA PRO A 73 1.26 11.67 3.42
C PRO A 73 0.00 11.93 4.23
N LEU A 74 -0.35 10.97 5.10
CA LEU A 74 -1.53 11.05 5.96
C LEU A 74 -1.44 12.17 7.00
N GLY A 75 -0.22 12.56 7.39
CA GLY A 75 0.04 13.57 8.43
C GLY A 75 0.40 14.94 7.89
N SER A 76 0.38 15.19 6.56
CA SER A 76 0.80 16.47 5.98
C SER A 76 0.14 17.67 6.68
N HIS A 77 0.88 18.78 6.80
CA HIS A 77 0.31 20.06 7.27
C HIS A 77 -0.75 20.60 6.30
N ASP A 78 -0.71 20.21 5.02
CA ASP A 78 -1.69 20.62 4.01
C ASP A 78 -2.92 19.67 4.06
N LYS A 79 -4.08 20.22 4.40
CA LYS A 79 -5.33 19.47 4.48
C LYS A 79 -5.83 18.92 3.14
N GLU A 80 -5.47 19.56 2.02
CA GLU A 80 -5.79 19.02 0.69
C GLU A 80 -4.93 17.80 0.37
N ILE A 81 -3.66 17.79 0.80
CA ILE A 81 -2.79 16.61 0.71
C ILE A 81 -3.34 15.47 1.56
N GLN A 82 -3.76 15.73 2.81
CA GLN A 82 -4.40 14.72 3.67
C GLN A 82 -5.66 14.14 3.03
N LYS A 83 -6.52 15.00 2.47
CA LYS A 83 -7.73 14.56 1.75
C LYS A 83 -7.37 13.66 0.57
N LYS A 84 -6.38 14.05 -0.23
CA LYS A 84 -5.88 13.25 -1.35
C LYS A 84 -5.30 11.92 -0.89
N SER A 85 -4.60 11.91 0.24
CA SER A 85 -4.07 10.69 0.87
C SER A 85 -5.17 9.69 1.21
N LEU A 86 -6.27 10.16 1.83
CA LEU A 86 -7.43 9.32 2.15
C LEU A 86 -8.15 8.81 0.89
N GLU A 87 -8.23 9.62 -0.18
CA GLU A 87 -8.76 9.17 -1.48
C GLU A 87 -7.91 8.06 -2.08
N ILE A 88 -6.58 8.21 -2.06
CA ILE A 88 -5.64 7.19 -2.54
C ILE A 88 -5.80 5.90 -1.74
N MET A 89 -5.88 5.99 -0.41
CA MET A 89 -6.08 4.82 0.44
C MET A 89 -7.39 4.11 0.10
N LYS A 90 -8.49 4.85 0.01
CA LYS A 90 -9.79 4.26 -0.34
C LYS A 90 -9.73 3.52 -1.68
N LYS A 91 -9.17 4.15 -2.71
CA LYS A 91 -9.01 3.54 -4.04
C LYS A 91 -8.10 2.30 -3.98
N ALA A 92 -7.00 2.36 -3.23
CA ALA A 92 -6.09 1.22 -3.06
C ALA A 92 -6.77 0.04 -2.37
N ILE A 93 -7.60 0.29 -1.35
CA ILE A 93 -8.39 -0.75 -0.67
C ILE A 93 -9.43 -1.36 -1.61
N ASP A 94 -10.18 -0.53 -2.36
CA ASP A 94 -11.18 -1.01 -3.31
C ASP A 94 -10.52 -1.85 -4.42
N PHE A 95 -9.40 -1.38 -4.98
CA PHE A 95 -8.61 -2.07 -5.99
C PHE A 95 -8.03 -3.40 -5.47
N ALA A 96 -7.49 -3.40 -4.25
CA ALA A 96 -6.98 -4.60 -3.60
C ALA A 96 -8.08 -5.64 -3.38
N ALA A 97 -9.23 -5.22 -2.86
CA ALA A 97 -10.38 -6.10 -2.63
C ALA A 97 -10.90 -6.72 -3.93
N ASP A 98 -10.95 -5.93 -5.02
CA ASP A 98 -11.39 -6.40 -6.33
C ASP A 98 -10.44 -7.44 -6.97
N LEU A 99 -9.13 -7.31 -6.71
CA LEU A 99 -8.10 -8.28 -7.13
C LEU A 99 -7.98 -9.51 -6.21
N GLY A 100 -8.62 -9.49 -5.05
CA GLY A 100 -8.43 -10.51 -4.01
C GLY A 100 -7.14 -10.33 -3.20
N VAL A 101 -6.48 -9.18 -3.30
CA VAL A 101 -5.31 -8.81 -2.47
C VAL A 101 -5.80 -8.51 -1.05
N ARG A 102 -5.15 -9.12 -0.06
CA ARG A 102 -5.54 -9.03 1.35
C ARG A 102 -4.60 -8.19 2.22
N ILE A 103 -3.45 -7.84 1.71
CA ILE A 103 -2.44 -7.08 2.46
C ILE A 103 -1.99 -5.88 1.63
N ILE A 104 -2.09 -4.69 2.24
CA ILE A 104 -1.50 -3.45 1.73
C ILE A 104 -0.37 -3.04 2.67
N GLN A 105 0.86 -3.03 2.15
CA GLN A 105 2.02 -2.50 2.84
C GLN A 105 1.96 -0.97 2.83
N LEU A 106 2.09 -0.36 4.00
CA LEU A 106 2.17 1.07 4.21
C LEU A 106 3.59 1.46 4.61
N ALA A 107 4.11 2.53 4.03
CA ALA A 107 5.35 3.10 4.49
C ALA A 107 5.16 3.82 5.85
N GLY A 108 6.05 3.56 6.80
CA GLY A 108 5.98 4.04 8.17
C GLY A 108 6.52 5.47 8.33
N TYR A 109 5.83 6.46 7.78
CA TYR A 109 6.11 7.88 8.03
C TYR A 109 4.82 8.71 8.11
N ASP A 110 4.84 9.74 8.95
CA ASP A 110 3.75 10.72 9.05
C ASP A 110 3.80 11.70 7.87
N VAL A 111 5.00 12.17 7.53
CA VAL A 111 5.34 13.03 6.39
C VAL A 111 6.68 12.57 5.79
N TYR A 112 7.01 12.99 4.57
CA TYR A 112 8.27 12.58 3.92
C TYR A 112 9.04 13.74 3.32
N TYR A 113 8.41 14.63 2.56
CA TYR A 113 9.06 15.78 1.92
C TYR A 113 8.90 17.09 2.69
N GLU A 114 8.41 17.01 3.92
CA GLU A 114 8.24 18.12 4.85
C GLU A 114 8.72 17.71 6.24
N ASP A 115 8.96 18.66 7.13
CA ASP A 115 9.37 18.37 8.50
C ASP A 115 8.16 17.89 9.34
N GLY A 116 8.34 16.76 10.02
CA GLY A 116 7.35 16.23 10.94
C GLY A 116 7.39 16.90 12.30
N ASP A 117 6.21 17.02 12.93
CA ASP A 117 6.04 17.57 14.28
C ASP A 117 4.90 16.88 15.03
N LEU A 118 4.48 17.45 16.18
CA LEU A 118 3.39 16.89 16.96
C LEU A 118 2.03 16.96 16.23
N TYR A 119 1.86 17.93 15.34
CA TYR A 119 0.62 18.06 14.56
C TYR A 119 0.58 17.03 13.44
N THR A 120 1.68 16.82 12.72
CA THR A 120 1.76 15.78 11.68
C THR A 120 1.56 14.39 12.27
N ASN A 121 2.12 14.12 13.45
CA ASN A 121 1.91 12.87 14.19
C ASN A 121 0.44 12.68 14.56
N HIS A 122 -0.22 13.69 15.09
CA HIS A 122 -1.65 13.65 15.48
C HIS A 122 -2.56 13.45 14.26
N ASP A 123 -2.31 14.19 13.18
CA ASP A 123 -3.07 14.07 11.94
C ASP A 123 -2.87 12.69 11.30
N PHE A 124 -1.63 12.15 11.32
CA PHE A 124 -1.35 10.78 10.91
C PHE A 124 -2.18 9.76 11.71
N GLU A 125 -2.18 9.84 13.04
CA GLU A 125 -2.96 8.94 13.90
C GLU A 125 -4.45 8.99 13.57
N THR A 126 -4.98 10.20 13.41
CA THR A 126 -6.40 10.43 13.11
C THR A 126 -6.77 9.83 11.74
N ASN A 127 -5.96 10.06 10.73
CA ASN A 127 -6.22 9.57 9.38
C ASN A 127 -5.93 8.06 9.24
N LEU A 128 -4.93 7.53 9.97
CA LEU A 128 -4.67 6.09 10.04
C LEU A 128 -5.89 5.31 10.56
N LYS A 129 -6.57 5.79 11.61
CA LYS A 129 -7.78 5.15 12.13
C LYS A 129 -8.86 5.04 11.05
N LYS A 130 -9.11 6.12 10.30
CA LYS A 130 -10.05 6.10 9.16
C LYS A 130 -9.64 5.10 8.07
N CYS A 131 -8.32 5.02 7.76
CA CYS A 131 -7.80 4.06 6.79
C CYS A 131 -8.05 2.62 7.24
N VAL A 132 -7.82 2.33 8.51
CA VAL A 132 -8.02 0.98 9.07
C VAL A 132 -9.52 0.61 9.10
N GLU A 133 -10.41 1.56 9.40
CA GLU A 133 -11.86 1.35 9.31
C GLU A 133 -12.28 1.00 7.88
N MET A 134 -11.85 1.75 6.87
CA MET A 134 -12.11 1.46 5.46
C MET A 134 -11.57 0.08 5.04
N ALA A 135 -10.37 -0.27 5.51
CA ALA A 135 -9.75 -1.57 5.20
C ALA A 135 -10.51 -2.74 5.85
N ALA A 136 -10.95 -2.56 7.10
CA ALA A 136 -11.76 -3.55 7.82
C ALA A 136 -13.08 -3.86 7.10
N GLU A 137 -13.77 -2.86 6.57
CA GLU A 137 -15.02 -3.03 5.81
C GLU A 137 -14.83 -3.92 4.56
N LYS A 138 -13.63 -3.96 4.00
CA LYS A 138 -13.29 -4.75 2.80
C LYS A 138 -12.52 -6.04 3.11
N GLY A 139 -12.21 -6.30 4.37
CA GLY A 139 -11.40 -7.43 4.78
C GLY A 139 -9.95 -7.37 4.28
N VAL A 140 -9.40 -6.17 4.16
CA VAL A 140 -8.01 -5.89 3.79
C VAL A 140 -7.22 -5.52 5.04
N VAL A 141 -6.02 -6.07 5.21
CA VAL A 141 -5.10 -5.75 6.31
C VAL A 141 -4.10 -4.71 5.85
N LEU A 142 -3.89 -3.67 6.64
CA LEU A 142 -2.82 -2.71 6.45
C LEU A 142 -1.61 -3.13 7.29
N GLY A 143 -0.42 -3.12 6.70
CA GLY A 143 0.81 -3.51 7.40
C GLY A 143 1.90 -2.45 7.25
N PHE A 144 2.48 -2.00 8.36
CA PHE A 144 3.58 -1.05 8.32
C PHE A 144 4.89 -1.70 7.89
N GLU A 145 5.56 -1.10 6.93
CA GLU A 145 7.00 -1.24 6.72
C GLU A 145 7.72 -0.21 7.60
N THR A 146 8.72 -0.65 8.39
CA THR A 146 9.61 0.30 9.07
C THR A 146 10.46 1.04 8.05
N MET A 147 10.69 2.34 8.30
CA MET A 147 11.36 3.24 7.37
C MET A 147 12.63 3.85 7.97
N GLU A 148 13.43 4.49 7.15
CA GLU A 148 14.67 5.15 7.56
C GLU A 148 14.47 6.42 8.39
N THR A 149 13.24 6.92 8.51
CA THR A 149 12.94 8.14 9.27
C THR A 149 12.77 7.85 10.76
N PRO A 150 13.15 8.79 11.66
CA PRO A 150 12.99 8.60 13.10
C PRO A 150 11.55 8.38 13.57
N PHE A 151 10.56 8.64 12.72
CA PHE A 151 9.16 8.44 13.02
C PHE A 151 8.82 6.96 13.26
N MET A 152 9.26 6.06 12.35
CA MET A 152 8.97 4.62 12.43
C MET A 152 10.13 3.76 11.92
N ASP A 153 11.33 3.94 12.49
CA ASP A 153 12.55 3.21 12.13
C ASP A 153 12.71 1.85 12.85
N THR A 154 11.80 1.54 13.78
CA THR A 154 11.82 0.26 14.51
C THR A 154 10.44 -0.38 14.58
N VAL A 155 10.43 -1.71 14.76
CA VAL A 155 9.19 -2.49 14.96
C VAL A 155 8.43 -2.01 16.21
N GLU A 156 9.12 -1.62 17.27
CA GLU A 156 8.50 -1.10 18.51
C GLU A 156 7.72 0.19 18.23
N LYS A 157 8.23 1.07 17.37
CA LYS A 157 7.52 2.30 16.96
C LYS A 157 6.28 1.96 16.12
N ALA A 158 6.38 1.01 15.19
CA ALA A 158 5.23 0.54 14.43
C ALA A 158 4.17 -0.08 15.35
N MET A 159 4.58 -0.91 16.32
CA MET A 159 3.68 -1.54 17.29
C MET A 159 2.96 -0.54 18.19
N ARG A 160 3.53 0.66 18.43
CA ARG A 160 2.79 1.72 19.16
C ARG A 160 1.50 2.11 18.41
N TYR A 161 1.56 2.27 17.09
CA TYR A 161 0.40 2.61 16.27
C TYR A 161 -0.57 1.43 16.14
N VAL A 162 -0.05 0.20 16.03
CA VAL A 162 -0.88 -1.01 16.03
C VAL A 162 -1.69 -1.10 17.32
N ASN A 163 -1.04 -0.91 18.48
CA ASN A 163 -1.70 -0.94 19.78
C ASN A 163 -2.66 0.24 19.98
N LEU A 164 -2.31 1.45 19.49
CA LEU A 164 -3.15 2.63 19.56
C LEU A 164 -4.46 2.46 18.79
N VAL A 165 -4.39 1.90 17.59
CA VAL A 165 -5.58 1.64 16.75
C VAL A 165 -6.34 0.42 17.23
N SER A 166 -5.65 -0.58 17.78
CA SER A 166 -6.21 -1.80 18.38
C SER A 166 -7.20 -2.53 17.46
N SER A 167 -6.82 -2.72 16.19
CA SER A 167 -7.63 -3.40 15.18
C SER A 167 -6.89 -4.59 14.59
N PRO A 168 -7.56 -5.73 14.33
CA PRO A 168 -6.95 -6.87 13.64
C PRO A 168 -6.61 -6.58 12.16
N TYR A 169 -7.04 -5.43 11.65
CA TYR A 169 -6.76 -4.98 10.28
C TYR A 169 -5.56 -4.04 10.18
N LEU A 170 -4.78 -3.88 11.28
CA LEU A 170 -3.51 -3.17 11.26
C LEU A 170 -2.42 -4.03 11.91
N GLY A 171 -1.30 -4.19 11.22
CA GLY A 171 -0.15 -4.96 11.69
C GLY A 171 1.18 -4.35 11.25
N VAL A 172 2.25 -5.14 11.40
CA VAL A 172 3.59 -4.85 10.87
C VAL A 172 3.84 -5.82 9.72
N TYR A 173 4.38 -5.31 8.61
CA TYR A 173 4.67 -6.07 7.39
C TYR A 173 6.10 -6.63 7.42
#